data_acfa19f272b1c556ec669ffe9f042910
#
_entry.id   acfa19f272b1c556ec669ffe9f042910
#
_cell.length_a   1.000
_cell.length_b   1.000
_cell.length_c   1.000
_cell.angle_alpha   90.00
_cell.angle_beta   90.00
_cell.angle_gamma   90.00
#
_symmetry.space_group_name_H-M   'P 1'
#
loop_
_entity.id
_entity.type
_entity.pdbx_description
1 polymer ?
#
loop_
_entity_poly.entity_id
_entity_poly.type
_entity_poly.pdbx_seq_one_letter_code
_entity_poly.pdbx_strand_id
1 'polypeptide(L)'
;NDFNFAASYDYYGKRPTYRVSIFNWNQYAGNDQLYFQPNRGFTSGINRRQQRGMLANASYPLDLYRRLDLSYTYVGEQDEQVYPDPTLLDPQYEPGPTTSTHLFKSAYVHDSITYGLLGATAGKRYFLSVGRTLDLGSTTRSFSHVELDYRQYVRMGRWSVLGLRGYGVGSLGSQALKYNLGGPTWFLPFYTGF
;
A
#
# COMPACT_ATOMS: atom_id res chain seq x y z
N ASN A 1 3.01 13.39 -19.69
CA ASN A 1 3.22 11.98 -20.07
C ASN A 1 2.60 11.07 -19.01
N ASP A 2 1.47 10.44 -19.34
CA ASP A 2 0.66 9.61 -18.41
C ASP A 2 1.06 8.13 -18.50
N PHE A 3 2.34 7.87 -18.40
CA PHE A 3 2.85 6.52 -18.50
C PHE A 3 2.86 5.85 -17.12
N ASN A 4 2.07 4.79 -16.96
CA ASN A 4 2.04 3.94 -15.78
C ASN A 4 2.99 2.77 -15.96
N PHE A 5 3.89 2.57 -15.02
CA PHE A 5 4.77 1.40 -15.03
C PHE A 5 5.10 0.93 -13.62
N ALA A 6 5.42 -0.34 -13.52
CA ALA A 6 6.10 -0.92 -12.37
C ALA A 6 7.16 -1.90 -12.86
N ALA A 7 8.30 -1.87 -12.22
CA ALA A 7 9.39 -2.82 -12.46
C ALA A 7 9.93 -3.31 -11.14
N SER A 8 10.24 -4.60 -11.04
CA SER A 8 10.83 -5.18 -9.84
C SER A 8 11.99 -6.11 -10.19
N TYR A 9 12.96 -6.14 -9.31
CA TYR A 9 14.08 -7.07 -9.34
C TYR A 9 14.12 -7.85 -8.04
N ASP A 10 14.11 -9.18 -8.15
CA ASP A 10 14.19 -10.10 -7.03
C ASP A 10 15.52 -10.85 -7.06
N TYR A 11 16.26 -10.80 -5.96
CA TYR A 11 17.45 -11.59 -5.75
C TYR A 11 17.21 -12.65 -4.68
N TYR A 12 17.39 -13.90 -5.06
CA TYR A 12 17.25 -15.07 -4.18
C TYR A 12 18.63 -15.59 -3.79
N GLY A 13 19.19 -15.06 -2.71
CA GLY A 13 20.43 -15.56 -2.14
C GLY A 13 20.26 -16.88 -1.38
N LYS A 14 21.37 -17.39 -0.79
CA LYS A 14 21.31 -18.63 0.01
C LYS A 14 20.45 -18.53 1.27
N ARG A 15 20.35 -17.32 1.87
CA ARG A 15 19.49 -17.03 3.03
C ARG A 15 18.69 -15.75 2.86
N PRO A 16 19.29 -14.53 2.79
CA PRO A 16 18.48 -13.34 2.59
C PRO A 16 17.96 -13.27 1.14
N THR A 17 16.71 -12.88 1.00
CA THR A 17 16.13 -12.48 -0.28
C THR A 17 15.95 -10.99 -0.30
N TYR A 18 16.22 -10.37 -1.43
CA TYR A 18 16.06 -8.92 -1.61
C TYR A 18 15.12 -8.66 -2.78
N ARG A 19 14.26 -7.66 -2.61
CA ARG A 19 13.41 -7.14 -3.68
C ARG A 19 13.58 -5.64 -3.76
N VAL A 20 13.75 -5.13 -4.96
CA VAL A 20 13.68 -3.69 -5.24
C VAL A 20 12.63 -3.48 -6.32
N SER A 21 11.71 -2.56 -6.08
CA SER A 21 10.65 -2.22 -7.03
C SER A 21 10.62 -0.72 -7.21
N ILE A 22 10.34 -0.28 -8.43
CA ILE A 22 10.09 1.12 -8.77
C ILE A 22 8.74 1.20 -9.49
N PHE A 23 8.04 2.30 -9.30
CA PHE A 23 6.74 2.49 -9.93
C PHE A 23 6.44 3.97 -10.20
N ASN A 24 5.59 4.19 -11.19
CA ASN A 24 4.94 5.45 -11.47
C ASN A 24 3.48 5.16 -11.83
N TRP A 25 2.56 5.73 -11.08
CA TRP A 25 1.13 5.51 -11.23
C TRP A 25 0.41 6.83 -11.32
N ASN A 26 -0.48 6.94 -12.29
CA ASN A 26 -1.41 8.04 -12.44
C ASN A 26 -2.81 7.46 -12.21
N GLN A 27 -3.51 8.00 -11.23
CA GLN A 27 -4.89 7.63 -10.93
C GLN A 27 -5.78 8.82 -11.22
N TYR A 28 -6.86 8.59 -11.93
CA TYR A 28 -7.87 9.59 -12.24
C TYR A 28 -9.12 9.29 -11.43
N ALA A 29 -9.58 10.26 -10.67
CA ALA A 29 -10.84 10.19 -9.94
C ALA A 29 -11.73 11.34 -10.43
N GLY A 30 -12.95 11.02 -10.83
CA GLY A 30 -13.96 12.03 -11.08
C GLY A 30 -14.25 12.79 -9.78
N ASN A 31 -14.28 14.10 -9.85
CA ASN A 31 -14.72 14.93 -8.75
C ASN A 31 -16.20 15.27 -8.98
N ASP A 32 -17.09 14.73 -8.14
CA ASP A 32 -18.53 15.00 -8.20
C ASP A 32 -18.87 16.44 -7.81
N GLN A 33 -17.88 17.24 -7.40
CA GLN A 33 -18.06 18.65 -7.14
C GLN A 33 -18.11 19.43 -8.44
N LEU A 34 -19.28 19.94 -8.76
CA LEU A 34 -19.47 20.91 -9.82
C LEU A 34 -18.91 22.27 -9.35
N TYR A 35 -17.82 22.71 -9.96
CA TYR A 35 -17.27 24.04 -9.73
C TYR A 35 -17.90 25.04 -10.70
N PHE A 36 -18.46 26.12 -10.18
CA PHE A 36 -18.90 27.23 -11.00
C PHE A 36 -17.71 28.17 -11.24
N GLN A 37 -17.29 28.28 -12.48
CA GLN A 37 -16.33 29.30 -12.91
C GLN A 37 -17.07 30.41 -13.61
N PRO A 38 -16.88 31.72 -13.21
CA PRO A 38 -17.63 32.85 -13.77
C PRO A 38 -17.58 32.97 -15.29
N ASN A 39 -16.50 32.46 -15.91
CA ASN A 39 -16.30 32.54 -17.36
C ASN A 39 -16.52 31.19 -18.10
N ARG A 40 -16.79 30.10 -17.39
CA ARG A 40 -16.83 28.75 -17.97
C ARG A 40 -18.05 27.91 -17.60
N GLY A 41 -18.92 28.42 -16.72
CA GLY A 41 -20.10 27.67 -16.24
C GLY A 41 -19.73 26.55 -15.25
N PHE A 42 -20.59 25.53 -15.16
CA PHE A 42 -20.34 24.35 -14.32
C PHE A 42 -19.40 23.38 -15.04
N THR A 43 -18.25 23.14 -14.45
CA THR A 43 -17.29 22.12 -14.93
C THR A 43 -17.13 21.04 -13.87
N SER A 44 -17.16 19.77 -14.29
CA SER A 44 -16.72 18.65 -13.45
C SER A 44 -15.22 18.56 -13.53
N GLY A 45 -14.53 18.73 -12.41
CA GLY A 45 -13.08 18.51 -12.35
C GLY A 45 -12.75 17.03 -12.32
N ILE A 46 -11.66 16.65 -12.93
CA ILE A 46 -11.04 15.34 -12.76
C ILE A 46 -9.81 15.56 -11.87
N ASN A 47 -9.72 14.85 -10.77
CA ASN A 47 -8.53 14.85 -9.96
C ASN A 47 -7.58 13.76 -10.48
N ARG A 48 -6.36 14.17 -10.82
CA ARG A 48 -5.27 13.26 -11.13
C ARG A 48 -4.35 13.16 -9.92
N ARG A 49 -4.15 11.95 -9.41
CA ARG A 49 -3.13 11.66 -8.41
C ARG A 49 -1.99 10.94 -9.06
N GLN A 50 -0.84 11.57 -9.06
CA GLN A 50 0.40 10.95 -9.50
C GLN A 50 1.18 10.45 -8.29
N GLN A 51 1.55 9.16 -8.33
CA GLN A 51 2.37 8.51 -7.32
C GLN A 51 3.62 7.94 -7.98
N ARG A 52 4.78 8.32 -7.46
CA ARG A 52 6.09 7.80 -7.90
C ARG A 52 6.81 7.25 -6.69
N GLY A 53 7.41 6.10 -6.84
CA GLY A 53 8.07 5.56 -5.67
C GLY A 53 9.00 4.40 -5.95
N MET A 54 9.63 3.99 -4.85
CA MET A 54 10.45 2.80 -4.77
C MET A 54 10.15 2.04 -3.49
N LEU A 55 10.29 0.73 -3.57
CA LEU A 55 10.21 -0.19 -2.45
C LEU A 55 11.47 -1.04 -2.45
N ALA A 56 12.16 -1.09 -1.33
CA ALA A 56 13.23 -2.03 -1.08
C ALA A 56 12.83 -2.93 0.08
N ASN A 57 12.94 -4.24 -0.11
CA ASN A 57 12.62 -5.24 0.90
C ASN A 57 13.79 -6.21 1.05
N ALA A 58 14.09 -6.57 2.31
CA ALA A 58 15.03 -7.61 2.67
C ALA A 58 14.32 -8.60 3.60
N SER A 59 14.26 -9.87 3.20
CA SER A 59 13.63 -10.94 3.97
C SER A 59 14.68 -11.96 4.41
N TYR A 60 14.79 -12.17 5.71
CA TYR A 60 15.74 -13.10 6.31
C TYR A 60 15.00 -14.26 6.99
N PRO A 61 15.09 -15.49 6.44
CA PRO A 61 14.50 -16.66 7.08
C PRO A 61 15.30 -17.06 8.33
N LEU A 62 14.63 -17.11 9.47
CA LEU A 62 15.18 -17.62 10.72
C LEU A 62 15.18 -19.15 10.72
N ASP A 63 14.07 -19.73 10.28
CA ASP A 63 13.87 -21.16 10.07
C ASP A 63 12.81 -21.41 8.97
N LEU A 64 12.32 -22.64 8.87
CA LEU A 64 11.34 -23.06 7.87
C LEU A 64 10.00 -22.29 7.95
N TYR A 65 9.64 -21.82 9.16
CA TYR A 65 8.33 -21.21 9.43
C TYR A 65 8.43 -19.73 9.80
N ARG A 66 9.62 -19.22 10.14
CA ARG A 66 9.80 -17.88 10.66
C ARG A 66 10.75 -17.05 9.84
N ARG A 67 10.41 -15.79 9.63
CA ARG A 67 11.28 -14.83 8.96
C ARG A 67 11.13 -13.42 9.53
N LEU A 68 12.15 -12.64 9.32
CA LEU A 68 12.15 -11.20 9.55
C LEU A 68 12.17 -10.48 8.20
N ASP A 69 11.26 -9.55 8.01
CA ASP A 69 11.18 -8.72 6.83
C ASP A 69 11.51 -7.27 7.22
N LEU A 70 12.43 -6.64 6.49
CA LEU A 70 12.74 -5.22 6.60
C LEU A 70 12.38 -4.57 5.28
N SER A 71 11.66 -3.48 5.33
CA SER A 71 11.28 -2.74 4.12
C SER A 71 11.47 -1.25 4.28
N TYR A 72 11.88 -0.63 3.19
CA TYR A 72 11.89 0.80 3.01
C TYR A 72 11.03 1.15 1.82
N THR A 73 10.10 2.07 2.01
CA THR A 73 9.19 2.55 0.97
C THR A 73 9.32 4.06 0.85
N TYR A 74 9.61 4.52 -0.35
CA TYR A 74 9.51 5.91 -0.72
C TYR A 74 8.33 6.12 -1.67
N VAL A 75 7.47 7.07 -1.37
CA VAL A 75 6.36 7.48 -2.23
C VAL A 75 6.30 8.99 -2.28
N GLY A 76 6.45 9.54 -3.47
CA GLY A 76 6.11 10.92 -3.78
C GLY A 76 4.71 10.99 -4.37
N GLU A 77 3.83 11.78 -3.79
CA GLU A 77 2.46 11.97 -4.23
C GLU A 77 2.26 13.42 -4.65
N GLN A 78 1.62 13.63 -5.79
CA GLN A 78 1.18 14.93 -6.26
C GLN A 78 -0.26 14.82 -6.72
N ASP A 79 -1.13 15.62 -6.10
CA ASP A 79 -2.52 15.76 -6.52
C ASP A 79 -2.61 16.93 -7.49
N GLU A 80 -3.19 16.69 -8.66
CA GLU A 80 -3.39 17.70 -9.70
C GLU A 80 -4.88 17.80 -10.03
N GLN A 81 -5.36 19.02 -10.20
CA GLN A 81 -6.70 19.24 -10.73
C GLN A 81 -6.62 19.41 -12.24
N VAL A 82 -7.41 18.62 -12.95
CA VAL A 82 -7.48 18.65 -14.41
C VAL A 82 -8.78 19.31 -14.81
N TYR A 83 -8.67 20.44 -15.50
CA TYR A 83 -9.83 21.14 -16.06
C TYR A 83 -9.90 20.85 -17.56
N PRO A 84 -10.98 20.22 -18.05
CA PRO A 84 -11.20 20.15 -19.48
C PRO A 84 -11.46 21.54 -20.03
N ASP A 85 -10.56 22.07 -20.82
CA ASP A 85 -10.76 23.31 -21.56
C ASP A 85 -11.35 22.96 -22.94
N PRO A 86 -12.62 23.30 -23.23
CA PRO A 86 -13.25 23.00 -24.49
C PRO A 86 -12.63 23.73 -25.68
N THR A 87 -11.78 24.73 -25.44
CA THR A 87 -11.11 25.52 -26.49
C THR A 87 -9.71 25.03 -26.79
N LEU A 88 -9.14 24.19 -25.94
CA LEU A 88 -7.81 23.63 -26.08
C LEU A 88 -7.89 22.11 -26.27
N LEU A 89 -7.08 21.59 -27.19
CA LEU A 89 -6.96 20.14 -27.42
C LEU A 89 -6.32 19.40 -26.26
N ASP A 90 -5.57 20.12 -25.40
CA ASP A 90 -4.91 19.57 -24.22
C ASP A 90 -5.57 20.04 -22.92
N PRO A 91 -5.83 19.12 -21.96
CA PRO A 91 -6.36 19.48 -20.65
C PRO A 91 -5.36 20.34 -19.89
N GLN A 92 -5.86 21.35 -19.17
CA GLN A 92 -5.05 22.20 -18.29
C GLN A 92 -4.88 21.50 -16.93
N TYR A 93 -3.64 21.44 -16.45
CA TYR A 93 -3.27 20.85 -15.16
C TYR A 93 -2.89 21.95 -14.17
N GLU A 94 -3.57 22.00 -13.05
CA GLU A 94 -3.12 22.81 -11.91
C GLU A 94 -2.41 21.90 -10.91
N PRO A 95 -1.07 22.02 -10.75
CA PRO A 95 -0.33 21.20 -9.84
C PRO A 95 -0.68 21.55 -8.39
N GLY A 96 -1.14 20.58 -7.63
CA GLY A 96 -1.33 20.67 -6.20
C GLY A 96 -0.02 20.45 -5.41
N PRO A 97 -0.11 20.47 -4.09
CA PRO A 97 1.05 20.26 -3.23
C PRO A 97 1.64 18.87 -3.41
N THR A 98 2.96 18.80 -3.51
CA THR A 98 3.69 17.52 -3.50
C THR A 98 3.94 17.09 -2.07
N THR A 99 3.60 15.85 -1.75
CA THR A 99 3.92 15.22 -0.47
C THR A 99 4.82 14.01 -0.68
N SER A 100 5.73 13.78 0.25
CA SER A 100 6.61 12.61 0.22
C SER A 100 6.42 11.77 1.48
N THR A 101 6.60 10.46 1.35
CA THR A 101 6.53 9.51 2.45
C THR A 101 7.74 8.61 2.39
N HIS A 102 8.51 8.59 3.45
CA HIS A 102 9.65 7.70 3.65
C HIS A 102 9.32 6.76 4.80
N LEU A 103 8.82 5.57 4.51
CA LEU A 103 8.39 4.60 5.52
C LEU A 103 9.43 3.49 5.68
N PHE A 104 9.93 3.35 6.89
CA PHE A 104 10.71 2.20 7.32
C PHE A 104 9.81 1.24 8.09
N LYS A 105 9.81 -0.04 7.70
CA LYS A 105 8.95 -1.06 8.31
C LYS A 105 9.77 -2.31 8.61
N SER A 106 9.54 -2.89 9.78
CA SER A 106 10.06 -4.18 10.20
C SER A 106 8.89 -5.11 10.48
N ALA A 107 8.95 -6.35 10.03
CA ALA A 107 7.91 -7.32 10.27
C ALA A 107 8.50 -8.66 10.71
N TYR A 108 7.80 -9.31 11.64
CA TYR A 108 8.02 -10.69 12.01
C TYR A 108 6.87 -11.54 11.47
N VAL A 109 7.22 -12.58 10.75
CA VAL A 109 6.27 -13.51 10.13
C VAL A 109 6.54 -14.91 10.64
N HIS A 110 5.48 -15.55 11.13
CA HIS A 110 5.45 -16.98 11.38
C HIS A 110 4.35 -17.59 10.52
N ASP A 111 4.67 -18.61 9.72
CA ASP A 111 3.71 -19.27 8.86
C ASP A 111 3.95 -20.78 8.89
N SER A 112 3.07 -21.49 9.60
CA SER A 112 3.05 -22.95 9.68
C SER A 112 1.74 -23.54 9.12
N ILE A 113 1.07 -22.79 8.22
CA ILE A 113 -0.17 -23.25 7.61
C ILE A 113 0.13 -24.40 6.66
N THR A 114 -0.64 -25.46 6.81
CA THR A 114 -0.66 -26.59 5.88
C THR A 114 -1.85 -26.45 4.95
N TYR A 115 -1.57 -26.53 3.66
CA TYR A 115 -2.61 -26.43 2.62
C TYR A 115 -2.93 -27.80 2.05
N GLY A 116 -4.23 -28.07 1.88
CA GLY A 116 -4.74 -29.17 1.10
C GLY A 116 -5.26 -28.69 -0.26
N LEU A 117 -5.92 -29.59 -0.99
CA LEU A 117 -6.43 -29.29 -2.34
C LEU A 117 -7.44 -28.10 -2.36
N LEU A 118 -8.22 -27.94 -1.32
CA LEU A 118 -9.30 -26.95 -1.24
C LEU A 118 -8.98 -25.73 -0.35
N GLY A 119 -7.75 -25.63 0.17
CA GLY A 119 -7.34 -24.50 1.01
C GLY A 119 -6.57 -24.93 2.25
N ALA A 120 -6.49 -24.02 3.22
CA ALA A 120 -5.78 -24.24 4.48
C ALA A 120 -6.51 -25.32 5.32
N THR A 121 -5.75 -26.30 5.80
CA THR A 121 -6.29 -27.45 6.55
C THR A 121 -5.90 -27.44 8.03
N ALA A 122 -4.74 -26.91 8.37
CA ALA A 122 -4.25 -26.85 9.75
C ALA A 122 -3.15 -25.80 9.88
N GLY A 123 -2.76 -25.48 11.09
CA GLY A 123 -1.63 -24.61 11.39
C GLY A 123 -2.02 -23.19 11.72
N LYS A 124 -1.01 -22.34 11.83
CA LYS A 124 -1.21 -20.93 12.22
C LYS A 124 -0.25 -20.02 11.47
N ARG A 125 -0.71 -18.80 11.26
CA ARG A 125 0.11 -17.71 10.75
C ARG A 125 -0.10 -16.48 11.62
N TYR A 126 0.97 -15.82 11.95
CA TYR A 126 0.92 -14.47 12.50
C TYR A 126 1.96 -13.60 11.84
N PHE A 127 1.53 -12.42 11.55
CA PHE A 127 2.30 -11.34 10.99
C PHE A 127 2.17 -10.15 11.92
N LEU A 128 3.29 -9.66 12.40
CA LEU A 128 3.36 -8.44 13.19
C LEU A 128 4.32 -7.50 12.51
N SER A 129 3.87 -6.31 12.16
CA SER A 129 4.75 -5.29 11.62
C SER A 129 4.64 -3.98 12.38
N VAL A 130 5.76 -3.31 12.49
CA VAL A 130 5.89 -1.96 13.02
C VAL A 130 6.66 -1.12 12.02
N GLY A 131 6.21 0.11 11.82
CA GLY A 131 6.85 1.02 10.89
C GLY A 131 6.81 2.45 11.40
N ARG A 132 7.73 3.25 10.89
CA ARG A 132 7.77 4.68 11.15
C ARG A 132 8.25 5.42 9.92
N THR A 133 7.63 6.56 9.65
CA THR A 133 8.12 7.47 8.64
C THR A 133 9.31 8.25 9.15
N LEU A 134 10.27 8.48 8.26
CA LEU A 134 11.38 9.38 8.49
C LEU A 134 10.98 10.78 8.04
N ASP A 135 11.14 11.75 8.91
CA ASP A 135 10.92 13.17 8.58
C ASP A 135 12.17 13.71 7.91
N LEU A 136 12.15 13.76 6.58
CA LEU A 136 13.27 14.21 5.74
C LEU A 136 12.99 15.56 5.08
N GLY A 137 11.97 16.31 5.54
CA GLY A 137 11.66 17.63 5.00
C GLY A 137 10.25 18.13 5.31
N SER A 138 9.96 19.38 4.96
CA SER A 138 8.70 20.07 5.28
C SER A 138 7.44 19.44 4.62
N THR A 139 7.62 18.67 3.57
CA THR A 139 6.52 17.99 2.84
C THR A 139 6.38 16.52 3.20
N THR A 140 7.14 16.03 4.19
CA THR A 140 7.17 14.62 4.56
C THR A 140 6.04 14.30 5.55
N ARG A 141 5.30 13.23 5.29
CA ARG A 141 4.30 12.73 6.24
C ARG A 141 4.98 12.09 7.44
N SER A 142 4.52 12.42 8.65
CA SER A 142 5.04 11.87 9.91
C SER A 142 3.99 11.03 10.62
N PHE A 143 4.20 9.70 10.66
CA PHE A 143 3.36 8.76 11.40
C PHE A 143 4.13 7.48 11.76
N SER A 144 3.62 6.78 12.76
CA SER A 144 3.99 5.41 13.08
C SER A 144 2.86 4.46 12.67
N HIS A 145 3.21 3.25 12.29
CA HIS A 145 2.28 2.23 11.79
C HIS A 145 2.49 0.92 12.54
N VAL A 146 1.39 0.26 12.89
CA VAL A 146 1.39 -1.08 13.49
C VAL A 146 0.34 -1.91 12.78
N GLU A 147 0.69 -3.14 12.42
CA GLU A 147 -0.22 -4.08 11.78
C GLU A 147 -0.06 -5.47 12.39
N LEU A 148 -1.18 -6.13 12.67
CA LEU A 148 -1.26 -7.49 13.17
C LEU A 148 -2.25 -8.29 12.33
N ASP A 149 -1.83 -9.42 11.77
CA ASP A 149 -2.72 -10.42 11.15
C ASP A 149 -2.44 -11.79 11.78
N TYR A 150 -3.39 -12.30 12.51
CA TYR A 150 -3.35 -13.63 13.10
C TYR A 150 -4.37 -14.53 12.44
N ARG A 151 -3.94 -15.72 12.03
CA ARG A 151 -4.80 -16.74 11.44
C ARG A 151 -4.49 -18.08 12.08
N GLN A 152 -5.52 -18.85 12.38
CA GLN A 152 -5.41 -20.20 12.89
C GLN A 152 -6.42 -21.10 12.20
N TYR A 153 -5.96 -22.27 11.79
CA TYR A 153 -6.78 -23.30 11.17
C TYR A 153 -6.72 -24.57 12.02
N VAL A 154 -7.90 -25.05 12.44
CA VAL A 154 -8.04 -26.23 13.27
C VAL A 154 -8.91 -27.24 12.53
N ARG A 155 -8.36 -28.41 12.28
CA ARG A 155 -9.11 -29.49 11.64
C ARG A 155 -10.13 -30.05 12.62
N MET A 156 -11.42 -29.90 12.33
CA MET A 156 -12.52 -30.36 13.17
C MET A 156 -13.00 -31.76 12.79
N GLY A 157 -12.68 -32.21 11.58
CA GLY A 157 -13.10 -33.51 11.06
C GLY A 157 -12.51 -33.82 9.69
N ARG A 158 -12.98 -34.89 9.07
CA ARG A 158 -12.48 -35.32 7.76
C ARG A 158 -12.72 -34.27 6.66
N TRP A 159 -13.83 -33.54 6.75
CA TRP A 159 -14.33 -32.63 5.73
C TRP A 159 -14.50 -31.18 6.20
N SER A 160 -14.14 -30.89 7.45
CA SER A 160 -14.35 -29.57 8.05
C SER A 160 -13.10 -29.02 8.71
N VAL A 161 -12.88 -27.71 8.51
CA VAL A 161 -11.79 -26.93 9.11
C VAL A 161 -12.40 -25.66 9.69
N LEU A 162 -12.09 -25.38 10.94
CA LEU A 162 -12.41 -24.08 11.57
C LEU A 162 -11.26 -23.11 11.29
N GLY A 163 -11.58 -22.01 10.62
CA GLY A 163 -10.64 -20.90 10.40
C GLY A 163 -10.98 -19.73 11.31
N LEU A 164 -10.00 -19.27 12.07
CA LEU A 164 -10.08 -18.07 12.90
C LEU A 164 -9.13 -17.03 12.34
N ARG A 165 -9.56 -15.76 12.25
CA ARG A 165 -8.74 -14.63 11.84
C ARG A 165 -8.95 -13.45 12.77
N GLY A 166 -7.87 -12.88 13.30
CA GLY A 166 -7.82 -11.59 13.96
C GLY A 166 -6.95 -10.64 13.15
N TYR A 167 -7.47 -9.49 12.79
CA TYR A 167 -6.73 -8.47 12.05
C TYR A 167 -6.86 -7.13 12.76
N GLY A 168 -5.73 -6.44 12.92
CA GLY A 168 -5.69 -5.11 13.50
C GLY A 168 -4.63 -4.27 12.81
N VAL A 169 -4.97 -3.01 12.57
CA VAL A 169 -4.05 -2.02 12.00
C VAL A 169 -4.27 -0.69 12.70
N GLY A 170 -3.18 0.01 12.95
CA GLY A 170 -3.21 1.32 13.59
C GLY A 170 -2.11 2.23 13.06
N SER A 171 -2.39 3.52 13.08
CA SER A 171 -1.43 4.56 12.76
C SER A 171 -1.55 5.70 13.76
N LEU A 172 -0.41 6.24 14.19
CA LEU A 172 -0.29 7.32 15.16
C LEU A 172 0.65 8.38 14.61
N GLY A 173 0.31 9.65 14.79
CA GLY A 173 1.13 10.78 14.34
C GLY A 173 0.30 11.95 13.84
N SER A 174 0.94 13.06 13.51
CA SER A 174 0.28 14.29 13.03
C SER A 174 -0.44 14.09 11.69
N GLN A 175 0.05 13.15 10.87
CA GLN A 175 -0.53 12.79 9.58
C GLN A 175 -0.79 11.27 9.51
N ALA A 176 -1.40 10.74 10.58
CA ALA A 176 -1.73 9.32 10.67
C ALA A 176 -2.62 8.87 9.51
N LEU A 177 -2.37 7.66 9.04
CA LEU A 177 -3.18 7.03 7.99
C LEU A 177 -4.58 6.75 8.50
N LYS A 178 -5.58 7.09 7.71
CA LYS A 178 -6.97 6.71 7.96
C LYS A 178 -7.26 5.38 7.28
N TYR A 179 -7.77 4.43 8.04
CA TYR A 179 -8.16 3.12 7.55
C TYR A 179 -9.68 3.04 7.45
N ASN A 180 -10.17 2.66 6.28
CA ASN A 180 -11.60 2.41 6.07
C ASN A 180 -11.88 0.92 6.30
N LEU A 181 -12.85 0.61 7.16
CA LEU A 181 -13.35 -0.74 7.36
C LEU A 181 -14.41 -1.03 6.29
N GLY A 182 -14.07 -1.95 5.39
CA GLY A 182 -14.95 -2.32 4.28
C GLY A 182 -14.76 -1.45 3.04
N GLY A 183 -15.25 -1.93 1.91
CA GLY A 183 -15.13 -1.31 0.59
C GLY A 183 -14.03 -1.94 -0.28
N PRO A 184 -13.94 -1.55 -1.56
CA PRO A 184 -13.01 -2.14 -2.53
C PRO A 184 -11.54 -1.75 -2.32
N THR A 185 -11.19 -1.12 -1.20
CA THR A 185 -9.86 -0.62 -0.89
C THR A 185 -8.82 -1.71 -0.60
N TRP A 186 -9.22 -2.96 -0.47
CA TRP A 186 -8.26 -4.06 -0.43
C TRP A 186 -7.52 -4.31 -1.75
N PHE A 187 -7.87 -3.59 -2.79
CA PHE A 187 -7.12 -3.55 -4.04
C PHE A 187 -6.00 -2.51 -4.07
N LEU A 188 -5.72 -1.83 -2.97
CA LEU A 188 -4.52 -0.98 -2.87
C LEU A 188 -3.35 -1.83 -2.35
N PRO A 189 -2.61 -2.55 -3.22
CA PRO A 189 -1.54 -3.47 -2.80
C PRO A 189 -0.29 -2.74 -2.30
N PHE A 190 -0.31 -1.42 -2.26
CA PHE A 190 0.88 -0.60 -2.03
C PHE A 190 1.21 -0.37 -0.57
N TYR A 191 0.28 -0.65 0.36
CA TYR A 191 0.51 -0.49 1.79
C TYR A 191 0.54 -1.80 2.58
N THR A 192 0.12 -2.89 1.97
CA THR A 192 0.29 -4.21 2.56
C THR A 192 1.48 -4.89 1.90
N GLY A 193 2.65 -4.72 2.49
CA GLY A 193 3.76 -5.60 2.20
C GLY A 193 3.26 -7.04 2.37
N PHE A 194 3.50 -7.85 1.37
CA PHE A 194 3.13 -9.25 1.14
C PHE A 194 3.15 -10.15 2.36
#